data_5dfcb2f07ae5d0a6dc8cc1d2050751d3
#
_entry.id   5dfcb2f07ae5d0a6dc8cc1d2050751d3
#
_cell.length_a   1.000
_cell.length_b   1.000
_cell.length_c   1.000
_cell.angle_alpha   90.00
_cell.angle_beta   90.00
_cell.angle_gamma   90.00
#
_symmetry.space_group_name_H-M   'P 1'
#
loop_
_entity.id
_entity.type
_entity.pdbx_description
1 polymer ?
#
loop_
_entity_poly.entity_id
_entity_poly.type
_entity_poly.pdbx_seq_one_letter_code
_entity_poly.pdbx_strand_id
1 'polypeptide(L)'
;MSDDTDTAAHPSPSPVGVRFDWGQAIGRVLSSLEGLREGRALYILLATFCGAGLAAASAQASFGREALGWAVGQGAAGLFVAFYGVNAAGLVMMDRALGRPPRDVMQALEDALGMAHRVLVVLCCMLLGAALLAAMLGGLYWLSGLPRIGPWLFVFVAPVTVALIGLAVVAGAAVLAPLSAPSVWSGLGSLGAVRRVAWLMRRRLLPATVLSAALSVTTGVVGAVTSGLVLLGGRVMAEASVWIMGVDVPPAALMAGLIGRGVWIDNPSAVPAESLQYIWSATIGGGVIFAVALVLPTLVYLRGVCEIHLALQPQAPGA
;
A
#
# COMPACT_ATOMS: atom_id res chain seq x y z
N MET A 1 -23.56 -5.29 -73.36
CA MET A 1 -22.28 -5.36 -72.65
C MET A 1 -22.59 -4.96 -71.24
N SER A 2 -22.94 -5.97 -70.45
CA SER A 2 -23.36 -5.88 -69.05
C SER A 2 -22.15 -5.98 -68.16
N ASP A 3 -21.96 -4.94 -67.41
CA ASP A 3 -20.88 -4.83 -66.40
C ASP A 3 -21.45 -5.27 -65.04
N ASP A 4 -21.22 -6.55 -64.69
CA ASP A 4 -21.52 -7.13 -63.40
C ASP A 4 -20.44 -6.73 -62.41
N THR A 5 -20.65 -5.65 -61.69
CA THR A 5 -19.83 -5.28 -60.51
C THR A 5 -20.27 -6.14 -59.35
N ASP A 6 -19.54 -7.21 -59.16
CA ASP A 6 -19.57 -8.12 -58.05
C ASP A 6 -19.21 -7.37 -56.75
N THR A 7 -20.22 -6.92 -56.01
CA THR A 7 -20.05 -6.26 -54.70
C THR A 7 -19.77 -7.33 -53.68
N ALA A 8 -18.50 -7.70 -53.52
CA ALA A 8 -18.03 -8.56 -52.46
C ALA A 8 -18.44 -7.96 -51.11
N ALA A 9 -19.46 -8.55 -50.47
CA ALA A 9 -19.87 -8.24 -49.14
C ALA A 9 -18.70 -8.54 -48.17
N HIS A 10 -18.02 -7.50 -47.69
CA HIS A 10 -17.09 -7.64 -46.60
C HIS A 10 -17.84 -8.20 -45.39
N PRO A 11 -17.41 -9.34 -44.82
CA PRO A 11 -17.98 -9.84 -43.58
C PRO A 11 -17.65 -8.82 -42.49
N SER A 12 -18.69 -8.21 -41.94
CA SER A 12 -18.59 -7.36 -40.77
C SER A 12 -17.90 -8.13 -39.64
N PRO A 13 -16.80 -7.64 -39.06
CA PRO A 13 -16.16 -8.32 -37.93
C PRO A 13 -17.16 -8.40 -36.79
N SER A 14 -17.60 -9.62 -36.47
CA SER A 14 -18.37 -9.90 -35.27
C SER A 14 -17.67 -9.27 -34.07
N PRO A 15 -18.36 -8.59 -33.14
CA PRO A 15 -17.75 -8.10 -31.93
C PRO A 15 -17.38 -9.31 -31.07
N VAL A 16 -16.19 -9.86 -31.31
CA VAL A 16 -15.58 -10.85 -30.43
C VAL A 16 -15.44 -10.13 -29.10
N GLY A 17 -16.32 -10.44 -28.15
CA GLY A 17 -16.21 -9.93 -26.79
C GLY A 17 -14.81 -10.26 -26.29
N VAL A 18 -13.98 -9.24 -26.16
CA VAL A 18 -12.59 -9.37 -25.70
C VAL A 18 -12.62 -10.05 -24.34
N ARG A 19 -12.40 -11.35 -24.33
CA ARG A 19 -12.29 -12.14 -23.10
C ARG A 19 -11.06 -11.63 -22.37
N PHE A 20 -11.23 -11.35 -21.08
CA PHE A 20 -10.11 -10.96 -20.22
C PHE A 20 -9.08 -12.09 -20.21
N ASP A 21 -7.86 -11.81 -20.69
CA ASP A 21 -6.78 -12.77 -20.73
C ASP A 21 -6.11 -12.89 -19.37
N TRP A 22 -6.53 -13.90 -18.62
CA TRP A 22 -6.01 -14.19 -17.29
C TRP A 22 -4.54 -14.56 -17.30
N GLY A 23 -4.07 -15.29 -18.32
CA GLY A 23 -2.68 -15.71 -18.41
C GLY A 23 -1.75 -14.54 -18.55
N GLN A 24 -2.06 -13.62 -19.46
CA GLN A 24 -1.28 -12.40 -19.65
C GLN A 24 -1.36 -11.48 -18.43
N ALA A 25 -2.50 -11.35 -17.80
CA ALA A 25 -2.68 -10.49 -16.63
C ALA A 25 -1.89 -11.01 -15.41
N ILE A 26 -1.91 -12.31 -15.15
CA ILE A 26 -1.12 -12.93 -14.07
C ILE A 26 0.38 -12.84 -14.38
N GLY A 27 0.79 -13.09 -15.64
CA GLY A 27 2.17 -12.92 -16.07
C GLY A 27 2.70 -11.51 -15.81
N ARG A 28 1.90 -10.47 -16.06
CA ARG A 28 2.24 -9.08 -15.72
C ARG A 28 2.38 -8.85 -14.22
N VAL A 29 1.55 -9.47 -13.39
CA VAL A 29 1.71 -9.37 -11.93
C VAL A 29 3.02 -10.03 -11.47
N LEU A 30 3.38 -11.18 -12.04
CA LEU A 30 4.64 -11.85 -11.72
C LEU A 30 5.86 -11.06 -12.20
N SER A 31 5.75 -10.33 -13.31
CA SER A 31 6.80 -9.41 -13.78
C SER A 31 7.02 -8.21 -12.84
N SER A 32 6.18 -8.03 -11.82
CA SER A 32 6.39 -7.00 -10.78
C SER A 32 7.74 -7.15 -10.04
N LEU A 33 8.32 -8.36 -10.02
CA LEU A 33 9.66 -8.59 -9.49
C LEU A 33 10.76 -7.84 -10.27
N GLU A 34 10.52 -7.50 -11.54
CA GLU A 34 11.44 -6.65 -12.31
C GLU A 34 11.56 -5.23 -11.73
N GLY A 35 10.58 -4.80 -10.95
CA GLY A 35 10.66 -3.55 -10.19
C GLY A 35 11.86 -3.44 -9.27
N LEU A 36 12.41 -4.58 -8.80
CA LEU A 36 13.63 -4.60 -7.98
C LEU A 36 14.88 -4.09 -8.71
N ARG A 37 14.85 -4.04 -10.05
CA ARG A 37 15.96 -3.54 -10.88
C ARG A 37 15.90 -2.03 -11.11
N GLU A 38 14.83 -1.36 -10.67
CA GLU A 38 14.68 0.09 -10.88
C GLU A 38 15.41 0.87 -9.78
N GLY A 39 16.68 1.20 -10.05
CA GLY A 39 17.56 1.85 -9.06
C GLY A 39 17.08 3.22 -8.60
N ARG A 40 16.38 4.01 -9.45
CA ARG A 40 15.86 5.33 -9.05
C ARG A 40 14.75 5.21 -8.02
N ALA A 41 13.78 4.33 -8.24
CA ALA A 41 12.71 4.08 -7.29
C ALA A 41 13.24 3.44 -5.99
N LEU A 42 14.23 2.55 -6.10
CA LEU A 42 14.94 1.98 -4.95
C LEU A 42 15.56 3.09 -4.10
N TYR A 43 16.31 4.01 -4.72
CA TYR A 43 16.94 5.13 -4.02
C TYR A 43 15.91 6.03 -3.32
N ILE A 44 14.84 6.42 -4.02
CA ILE A 44 13.76 7.22 -3.45
C ILE A 44 13.14 6.53 -2.23
N LEU A 45 12.78 5.25 -2.35
CA LEU A 45 12.18 4.52 -1.23
C LEU A 45 13.15 4.31 -0.07
N LEU A 46 14.42 4.03 -0.35
CA LEU A 46 15.44 3.88 0.69
C LEU A 46 15.58 5.17 1.49
N ALA A 47 15.77 6.31 0.81
CA ALA A 47 15.88 7.62 1.46
C ALA A 47 14.60 7.97 2.23
N THR A 48 13.44 7.72 1.62
CA THR A 48 12.12 7.97 2.22
C THR A 48 11.91 7.17 3.49
N PHE A 49 12.14 5.86 3.44
CA PHE A 49 11.87 4.99 4.57
C PHE A 49 12.91 5.14 5.68
N CYS A 50 14.18 5.38 5.34
CA CYS A 50 15.17 5.74 6.35
C CYS A 50 14.78 7.03 7.07
N GLY A 51 14.39 8.08 6.34
CA GLY A 51 13.95 9.34 6.94
C GLY A 51 12.67 9.18 7.76
N ALA A 52 11.67 8.50 7.23
CA ALA A 52 10.41 8.24 7.92
C ALA A 52 10.60 7.33 9.15
N GLY A 53 11.45 6.29 9.04
CA GLY A 53 11.78 5.39 10.13
C GLY A 53 12.50 6.12 11.28
N LEU A 54 13.47 6.99 10.94
CA LEU A 54 14.15 7.83 11.91
C LEU A 54 13.18 8.79 12.61
N ALA A 55 12.29 9.44 11.86
CA ALA A 55 11.28 10.34 12.41
C ALA A 55 10.30 9.58 13.33
N ALA A 56 9.86 8.38 12.94
CA ALA A 56 8.98 7.55 13.75
C ALA A 56 9.65 7.07 15.05
N ALA A 57 10.91 6.63 14.99
CA ALA A 57 11.68 6.23 16.16
C ALA A 57 11.91 7.43 17.10
N SER A 58 12.20 8.62 16.56
CA SER A 58 12.35 9.85 17.33
C SER A 58 11.02 10.27 17.98
N ALA A 59 9.91 10.12 17.27
CA ALA A 59 8.56 10.37 17.81
C ALA A 59 8.24 9.44 18.99
N GLN A 60 8.55 8.16 18.86
CA GLN A 60 8.37 7.19 19.93
C GLN A 60 9.22 7.52 21.16
N ALA A 61 10.49 7.92 20.97
CA ALA A 61 11.36 8.36 22.04
C ALA A 61 10.84 9.64 22.74
N SER A 62 10.29 10.59 21.98
CA SER A 62 9.68 11.81 22.52
C SER A 62 8.40 11.51 23.29
N PHE A 63 7.59 10.56 22.81
CA PHE A 63 6.39 10.10 23.52
C PHE A 63 6.74 9.48 24.88
N GLY A 64 7.78 8.62 24.94
CA GLY A 64 8.26 8.05 26.19
C GLY A 64 8.81 9.06 27.20
N ARG A 65 9.14 10.30 26.76
CA ARG A 65 9.56 11.42 27.61
C ARG A 65 8.41 12.37 27.95
N GLU A 66 7.18 12.00 27.67
CA GLU A 66 5.97 12.81 27.84
C GLU A 66 5.97 14.13 27.02
N ALA A 67 6.86 14.26 26.04
CA ALA A 67 6.97 15.40 25.14
C ALA A 67 5.99 15.25 23.95
N LEU A 68 4.68 15.22 24.22
CA LEU A 68 3.63 14.90 23.26
C LEU A 68 3.66 15.79 22.01
N GLY A 69 3.90 17.09 22.16
CA GLY A 69 3.98 18.02 21.03
C GLY A 69 5.09 17.67 20.04
N TRP A 70 6.28 17.32 20.53
CA TRP A 70 7.40 16.86 19.72
C TRP A 70 7.14 15.51 19.08
N ALA A 71 6.54 14.56 19.80
CA ALA A 71 6.18 13.25 19.29
C ALA A 71 5.21 13.37 18.11
N VAL A 72 4.16 14.20 18.24
CA VAL A 72 3.19 14.46 17.17
C VAL A 72 3.85 15.13 15.96
N GLY A 73 4.68 16.15 16.19
CA GLY A 73 5.39 16.84 15.10
C GLY A 73 6.31 15.92 14.31
N GLN A 74 7.12 15.11 14.99
CA GLN A 74 8.04 14.16 14.36
C GLN A 74 7.27 13.04 13.65
N GLY A 75 6.18 12.52 14.24
CA GLY A 75 5.32 11.52 13.62
C GLY A 75 4.65 12.05 12.36
N ALA A 76 4.14 13.29 12.40
CA ALA A 76 3.55 13.95 11.23
C ALA A 76 4.59 14.16 10.12
N ALA A 77 5.81 14.59 10.45
CA ALA A 77 6.91 14.74 9.49
C ALA A 77 7.28 13.39 8.86
N GLY A 78 7.36 12.31 9.65
CA GLY A 78 7.61 10.97 9.15
C GLY A 78 6.54 10.48 8.19
N LEU A 79 5.26 10.68 8.51
CA LEU A 79 4.14 10.36 7.63
C LEU A 79 4.16 11.18 6.34
N PHE A 80 4.48 12.47 6.44
CA PHE A 80 4.62 13.34 5.27
C PHE A 80 5.71 12.82 4.34
N VAL A 81 6.91 12.56 4.84
CA VAL A 81 8.04 12.04 4.06
C VAL A 81 7.65 10.69 3.43
N ALA A 82 7.07 9.76 4.19
CA ALA A 82 6.63 8.46 3.69
C ALA A 82 5.61 8.60 2.57
N PHE A 83 4.58 9.43 2.76
CA PHE A 83 3.51 9.63 1.79
C PHE A 83 4.04 10.20 0.47
N TYR A 84 4.80 11.29 0.50
CA TYR A 84 5.32 11.91 -0.71
C TYR A 84 6.39 11.07 -1.40
N GLY A 85 7.28 10.44 -0.63
CA GLY A 85 8.31 9.59 -1.20
C GLY A 85 7.77 8.32 -1.87
N VAL A 86 6.75 7.68 -1.29
CA VAL A 86 6.08 6.54 -1.92
C VAL A 86 5.36 6.95 -3.21
N ASN A 87 4.73 8.14 -3.24
CA ASN A 87 4.12 8.66 -4.46
C ASN A 87 5.18 8.98 -5.53
N ALA A 88 6.33 9.54 -5.16
CA ALA A 88 7.44 9.78 -6.09
C ALA A 88 7.97 8.48 -6.72
N ALA A 89 8.22 7.46 -5.89
CA ALA A 89 8.61 6.14 -6.37
C ALA A 89 7.53 5.51 -7.26
N GLY A 90 6.25 5.69 -6.91
CA GLY A 90 5.11 5.24 -7.71
C GLY A 90 5.04 5.88 -9.09
N LEU A 91 5.36 7.17 -9.21
CA LEU A 91 5.45 7.87 -10.50
C LEU A 91 6.54 7.28 -11.38
N VAL A 92 7.73 7.01 -10.83
CA VAL A 92 8.83 6.36 -11.56
C VAL A 92 8.42 4.96 -12.04
N MET A 93 7.74 4.19 -11.18
CA MET A 93 7.24 2.86 -11.52
C MET A 93 6.14 2.90 -12.59
N MET A 94 5.28 3.92 -12.56
CA MET A 94 4.24 4.10 -13.57
C MET A 94 4.84 4.46 -14.94
N ASP A 95 5.85 5.34 -15.00
CA ASP A 95 6.55 5.63 -16.25
C ASP A 95 7.15 4.36 -16.85
N ARG A 96 7.77 3.53 -16.02
CA ARG A 96 8.35 2.25 -16.45
C ARG A 96 7.27 1.27 -16.94
N ALA A 97 6.12 1.22 -16.26
CA ALA A 97 5.00 0.37 -16.66
C ALA A 97 4.40 0.81 -18.01
N LEU A 98 4.42 2.11 -18.28
CA LEU A 98 3.99 2.69 -19.56
C LEU A 98 5.04 2.61 -20.67
N GLY A 99 6.23 2.04 -20.42
CA GLY A 99 7.34 2.00 -21.37
C GLY A 99 7.98 3.37 -21.66
N ARG A 100 7.74 4.35 -20.78
CA ARG A 100 8.34 5.70 -20.87
C ARG A 100 9.71 5.73 -20.20
N PRO A 101 10.60 6.65 -20.62
CA PRO A 101 11.84 6.87 -19.89
C PRO A 101 11.50 7.29 -18.45
N PRO A 102 12.08 6.64 -17.43
CA PRO A 102 11.78 6.98 -16.02
C PRO A 102 12.30 8.38 -15.72
N ARG A 103 11.51 9.17 -14.98
CA ARG A 103 11.86 10.51 -14.50
C ARG A 103 13.13 10.48 -13.66
N ASP A 104 13.81 11.60 -13.60
CA ASP A 104 14.88 11.78 -12.62
C ASP A 104 14.33 11.88 -11.19
N VAL A 105 15.18 11.58 -10.20
CA VAL A 105 14.77 11.54 -8.78
C VAL A 105 14.18 12.88 -8.33
N MET A 106 14.84 13.99 -8.67
CA MET A 106 14.38 15.32 -8.27
C MET A 106 13.04 15.67 -8.94
N GLN A 107 12.92 15.41 -10.22
CA GLN A 107 11.69 15.62 -10.96
C GLN A 107 10.54 14.75 -10.42
N ALA A 108 10.81 13.51 -10.03
CA ALA A 108 9.79 12.64 -9.43
C ALA A 108 9.29 13.17 -8.08
N LEU A 109 10.19 13.78 -7.26
CA LEU A 109 9.82 14.39 -6.00
C LEU A 109 8.99 15.67 -6.19
N GLU A 110 9.39 16.54 -7.11
CA GLU A 110 8.64 17.76 -7.46
C GLU A 110 7.24 17.42 -7.98
N ASP A 111 7.14 16.48 -8.91
CA ASP A 111 5.87 16.02 -9.45
C ASP A 111 4.99 15.36 -8.38
N ALA A 112 5.60 14.60 -7.46
CA ALA A 112 4.86 14.01 -6.34
C ALA A 112 4.27 15.08 -5.41
N LEU A 113 5.00 16.16 -5.10
CA LEU A 113 4.47 17.28 -4.32
C LEU A 113 3.26 17.92 -5.01
N GLY A 114 3.29 18.04 -6.34
CA GLY A 114 2.19 18.60 -7.14
C GLY A 114 1.00 17.66 -7.31
N MET A 115 1.18 16.35 -7.22
CA MET A 115 0.14 15.35 -7.55
C MET A 115 -0.39 14.57 -6.33
N ALA A 116 0.40 14.40 -5.27
CA ALA A 116 0.03 13.53 -4.15
C ALA A 116 -1.25 14.00 -3.41
N HIS A 117 -1.52 15.32 -3.38
CA HIS A 117 -2.78 15.83 -2.83
C HIS A 117 -4.01 15.28 -3.57
N ARG A 118 -3.90 14.95 -4.88
CA ARG A 118 -4.99 14.33 -5.65
C ARG A 118 -5.30 12.92 -5.16
N VAL A 119 -4.26 12.17 -4.75
CA VAL A 119 -4.44 10.85 -4.12
C VAL A 119 -5.19 10.97 -2.81
N LEU A 120 -4.84 11.98 -1.98
CA LEU A 120 -5.58 12.29 -0.76
C LEU A 120 -7.06 12.62 -1.03
N VAL A 121 -7.33 13.44 -2.04
CA VAL A 121 -8.73 13.75 -2.43
C VAL A 121 -9.48 12.49 -2.82
N VAL A 122 -8.87 11.59 -3.61
CA VAL A 122 -9.48 10.30 -3.99
C VAL A 122 -9.78 9.48 -2.74
N LEU A 123 -8.82 9.34 -1.82
CA LEU A 123 -9.01 8.61 -0.57
C LEU A 123 -10.11 9.23 0.29
N CYS A 124 -10.13 10.55 0.45
CA CYS A 124 -11.18 11.25 1.20
C CYS A 124 -12.57 11.04 0.58
N CYS A 125 -12.70 11.13 -0.75
CA CYS A 125 -13.98 10.86 -1.43
C CYS A 125 -14.45 9.42 -1.20
N MET A 126 -13.53 8.46 -1.19
CA MET A 126 -13.88 7.06 -0.96
C MET A 126 -14.19 6.76 0.50
N LEU A 127 -13.47 7.38 1.44
CA LEU A 127 -13.79 7.31 2.86
C LEU A 127 -15.16 7.91 3.15
N LEU A 128 -15.48 9.04 2.51
CA LEU A 128 -16.82 9.63 2.61
C LEU A 128 -17.91 8.68 2.08
N GLY A 129 -17.66 8.02 0.95
CA GLY A 129 -18.56 6.98 0.42
C GLY A 129 -18.75 5.81 1.40
N ALA A 130 -17.67 5.33 2.01
CA ALA A 130 -17.71 4.29 3.04
C ALA A 130 -18.46 4.75 4.30
N ALA A 131 -18.24 6.00 4.75
CA ALA A 131 -18.94 6.59 5.89
C ALA A 131 -20.45 6.73 5.61
N LEU A 132 -20.84 7.14 4.41
CA LEU A 132 -22.24 7.20 4.01
C LEU A 132 -22.89 5.81 3.99
N LEU A 133 -22.18 4.79 3.48
CA LEU A 133 -22.65 3.41 3.54
C LEU A 133 -22.82 2.96 4.99
N ALA A 134 -21.84 3.21 5.84
CA ALA A 134 -21.91 2.88 7.27
C ALA A 134 -23.06 3.57 7.98
N ALA A 135 -23.30 4.87 7.69
CA ALA A 135 -24.43 5.63 8.25
C ALA A 135 -25.78 5.06 7.77
N MET A 136 -25.89 4.70 6.50
CA MET A 136 -27.10 4.07 5.95
C MET A 136 -27.39 2.73 6.64
N LEU A 137 -26.37 1.87 6.77
CA LEU A 137 -26.50 0.59 7.47
C LEU A 137 -26.83 0.77 8.95
N GLY A 138 -26.19 1.73 9.63
CA GLY A 138 -26.48 2.09 11.01
C GLY A 138 -27.93 2.56 11.19
N GLY A 139 -28.44 3.35 10.26
CA GLY A 139 -29.85 3.76 10.24
C GLY A 139 -30.81 2.58 10.08
N LEU A 140 -30.49 1.62 9.21
CA LEU A 140 -31.29 0.39 9.06
C LEU A 140 -31.28 -0.46 10.33
N TYR A 141 -30.14 -0.58 11.01
CA TYR A 141 -30.06 -1.27 12.30
C TYR A 141 -30.84 -0.55 13.40
N TRP A 142 -30.77 0.78 13.41
CA TRP A 142 -31.56 1.59 14.36
C TRP A 142 -33.07 1.38 14.16
N LEU A 143 -33.54 1.36 12.91
CA LEU A 143 -34.93 1.03 12.58
C LEU A 143 -35.32 -0.39 13.02
N SER A 144 -34.38 -1.34 12.89
CA SER A 144 -34.60 -2.72 13.35
C SER A 144 -34.68 -2.85 14.88
N GLY A 145 -34.32 -1.81 15.63
CA GLY A 145 -34.50 -1.74 17.09
C GLY A 145 -35.93 -1.39 17.54
N LEU A 146 -36.87 -1.06 16.63
CA LEU A 146 -38.24 -0.72 16.98
C LEU A 146 -39.02 -1.95 17.45
N PRO A 147 -39.76 -1.87 18.59
CA PRO A 147 -40.27 -3.05 19.31
C PRO A 147 -41.36 -3.87 18.57
N ARG A 148 -42.06 -3.33 17.60
CA ARG A 148 -43.13 -4.05 16.86
C ARG A 148 -42.71 -4.52 15.46
N ILE A 149 -41.89 -3.73 14.76
CA ILE A 149 -41.52 -3.96 13.37
C ILE A 149 -40.10 -4.50 13.28
N GLY A 150 -39.27 -4.19 14.28
CA GLY A 150 -37.84 -4.46 14.32
C GLY A 150 -37.46 -5.93 14.06
N PRO A 151 -38.06 -6.91 14.76
CA PRO A 151 -37.70 -8.32 14.56
C PRO A 151 -37.92 -8.81 13.11
N TRP A 152 -38.99 -8.38 12.46
CA TRP A 152 -39.29 -8.72 11.07
C TRP A 152 -38.34 -8.02 10.10
N LEU A 153 -38.01 -6.77 10.35
CA LEU A 153 -37.07 -6.01 9.54
C LEU A 153 -35.64 -6.58 9.66
N PHE A 154 -35.25 -7.00 10.86
CA PHE A 154 -33.92 -7.55 11.12
C PHE A 154 -33.64 -8.84 10.33
N VAL A 155 -34.65 -9.68 10.05
CA VAL A 155 -34.51 -10.89 9.21
C VAL A 155 -33.96 -10.56 7.83
N PHE A 156 -34.34 -9.40 7.27
CA PHE A 156 -33.89 -8.94 5.95
C PHE A 156 -32.62 -8.09 6.05
N VAL A 157 -32.55 -7.22 7.06
CA VAL A 157 -31.41 -6.28 7.24
C VAL A 157 -30.12 -7.03 7.55
N ALA A 158 -30.15 -8.06 8.37
CA ALA A 158 -28.94 -8.79 8.75
C ALA A 158 -28.20 -9.41 7.56
N PRO A 159 -28.82 -10.26 6.70
CA PRO A 159 -28.11 -10.85 5.55
C PRO A 159 -27.69 -9.82 4.50
N VAL A 160 -28.52 -8.81 4.27
CA VAL A 160 -28.18 -7.71 3.33
C VAL A 160 -26.97 -6.93 3.83
N THR A 161 -26.90 -6.62 5.11
CA THR A 161 -25.78 -5.90 5.70
C THR A 161 -24.49 -6.69 5.63
N VAL A 162 -24.53 -7.99 5.96
CA VAL A 162 -23.36 -8.88 5.87
C VAL A 162 -22.83 -8.90 4.44
N ALA A 163 -23.72 -9.05 3.44
CA ALA A 163 -23.34 -9.06 2.03
C ALA A 163 -22.75 -7.71 1.59
N LEU A 164 -23.34 -6.58 1.97
CA LEU A 164 -22.86 -5.24 1.61
C LEU A 164 -21.52 -4.91 2.28
N ILE A 165 -21.36 -5.25 3.56
CA ILE A 165 -20.07 -5.07 4.26
C ILE A 165 -19.01 -5.94 3.63
N GLY A 166 -19.29 -7.22 3.37
CA GLY A 166 -18.35 -8.11 2.70
C GLY A 166 -17.92 -7.59 1.33
N LEU A 167 -18.88 -7.14 0.53
CA LEU A 167 -18.60 -6.53 -0.78
C LEU A 167 -17.78 -5.26 -0.66
N ALA A 168 -18.10 -4.39 0.31
CA ALA A 168 -17.36 -3.14 0.55
C ALA A 168 -15.92 -3.40 1.00
N VAL A 169 -15.70 -4.40 1.87
CA VAL A 169 -14.36 -4.81 2.30
C VAL A 169 -13.55 -5.35 1.11
N VAL A 170 -14.12 -6.23 0.31
CA VAL A 170 -13.45 -6.75 -0.89
C VAL A 170 -13.15 -5.63 -1.88
N ALA A 171 -14.11 -4.74 -2.15
CA ALA A 171 -13.91 -3.60 -3.05
C ALA A 171 -12.84 -2.63 -2.51
N GLY A 172 -12.83 -2.39 -1.20
CA GLY A 172 -11.82 -1.57 -0.53
C GLY A 172 -10.42 -2.15 -0.65
N ALA A 173 -10.26 -3.43 -0.31
CA ALA A 173 -8.96 -4.10 -0.32
C ALA A 173 -8.42 -4.37 -1.73
N ALA A 174 -9.28 -4.76 -2.68
CA ALA A 174 -8.85 -5.18 -4.01
C ALA A 174 -8.77 -4.04 -5.04
N VAL A 175 -9.56 -2.99 -4.87
CA VAL A 175 -9.64 -1.90 -5.86
C VAL A 175 -9.19 -0.58 -5.25
N LEU A 176 -9.81 -0.19 -4.13
CA LEU A 176 -9.58 1.14 -3.56
C LEU A 176 -8.14 1.31 -3.10
N ALA A 177 -7.65 0.43 -2.23
CA ALA A 177 -6.31 0.52 -1.68
C ALA A 177 -5.22 0.44 -2.77
N PRO A 178 -5.22 -0.57 -3.68
CA PRO A 178 -4.14 -0.72 -4.66
C PRO A 178 -4.25 0.19 -5.88
N LEU A 179 -5.45 0.59 -6.34
CA LEU A 179 -5.63 1.24 -7.64
C LEU A 179 -5.94 2.74 -7.58
N SER A 180 -6.15 3.31 -6.38
CA SER A 180 -6.37 4.76 -6.22
C SER A 180 -5.15 5.57 -6.66
N ALA A 181 -3.99 5.26 -6.16
CA ALA A 181 -2.75 5.96 -6.46
C ALA A 181 -2.30 5.79 -7.93
N PRO A 182 -2.25 4.56 -8.52
CA PRO A 182 -1.94 4.38 -9.94
C PRO A 182 -2.89 5.12 -10.88
N SER A 183 -4.16 5.29 -10.51
CA SER A 183 -5.11 6.08 -11.30
C SER A 183 -4.70 7.55 -11.40
N VAL A 184 -4.09 8.11 -10.34
CA VAL A 184 -3.56 9.48 -10.34
C VAL A 184 -2.21 9.54 -11.05
N TRP A 185 -1.31 8.56 -10.81
CA TRP A 185 0.02 8.51 -11.45
C TRP A 185 -0.06 8.35 -12.97
N SER A 186 -1.12 7.74 -13.49
CA SER A 186 -1.38 7.66 -14.94
C SER A 186 -1.75 9.01 -15.58
N GLY A 187 -1.87 10.08 -14.78
CA GLY A 187 -2.17 11.43 -15.24
C GLY A 187 -3.64 11.84 -15.13
N LEU A 188 -4.50 11.03 -14.51
CA LEU A 188 -5.89 11.40 -14.29
C LEU A 188 -6.02 12.48 -13.21
N GLY A 189 -6.91 13.44 -13.46
CA GLY A 189 -7.33 14.38 -12.41
C GLY A 189 -8.14 13.69 -11.32
N SER A 190 -8.29 14.33 -10.14
CA SER A 190 -8.95 13.73 -8.96
C SER A 190 -10.32 13.11 -9.27
N LEU A 191 -11.20 13.86 -9.96
CA LEU A 191 -12.53 13.37 -10.35
C LEU A 191 -12.47 12.23 -11.37
N GLY A 192 -11.51 12.29 -12.31
CA GLY A 192 -11.26 11.22 -13.26
C GLY A 192 -10.84 9.93 -12.57
N ALA A 193 -9.94 10.03 -11.60
CA ALA A 193 -9.48 8.91 -10.80
C ALA A 193 -10.61 8.31 -9.94
N VAL A 194 -11.43 9.14 -9.28
CA VAL A 194 -12.63 8.68 -8.53
C VAL A 194 -13.59 7.91 -9.44
N ARG A 195 -13.93 8.49 -10.61
CA ARG A 195 -14.81 7.82 -11.58
C ARG A 195 -14.22 6.50 -12.08
N ARG A 196 -12.90 6.48 -12.32
CA ARG A 196 -12.19 5.27 -12.75
C ARG A 196 -12.24 4.18 -11.71
N VAL A 197 -11.91 4.48 -10.47
CA VAL A 197 -11.96 3.54 -9.35
C VAL A 197 -13.40 3.03 -9.13
N ALA A 198 -14.40 3.92 -9.15
CA ALA A 198 -15.80 3.54 -9.02
C ALA A 198 -16.27 2.64 -10.18
N TRP A 199 -15.80 2.90 -11.41
CA TRP A 199 -16.08 2.04 -12.56
C TRP A 199 -15.44 0.65 -12.39
N LEU A 200 -14.18 0.58 -11.93
CA LEU A 200 -13.50 -0.69 -11.65
C LEU A 200 -14.24 -1.52 -10.60
N MET A 201 -14.68 -0.88 -9.52
CA MET A 201 -15.48 -1.53 -8.47
C MET A 201 -16.78 -2.14 -9.00
N ARG A 202 -17.44 -1.47 -9.96
CA ARG A 202 -18.72 -1.95 -10.52
C ARG A 202 -18.57 -2.99 -11.62
N ARG A 203 -17.53 -2.88 -12.45
CA ARG A 203 -17.43 -3.66 -13.71
C ARG A 203 -16.29 -4.68 -13.72
N ARG A 204 -15.27 -4.50 -12.90
CA ARG A 204 -14.04 -5.30 -12.92
C ARG A 204 -13.60 -5.76 -11.53
N LEU A 205 -14.54 -5.86 -10.58
CA LEU A 205 -14.21 -6.24 -9.21
C LEU A 205 -13.52 -7.60 -9.12
N LEU A 206 -14.07 -8.63 -9.79
CA LEU A 206 -13.53 -9.98 -9.73
C LEU A 206 -12.12 -10.09 -10.33
N PRO A 207 -11.82 -9.59 -11.54
CA PRO A 207 -10.44 -9.54 -12.03
C PRO A 207 -9.50 -8.74 -11.12
N ALA A 208 -9.94 -7.59 -10.61
CA ALA A 208 -9.14 -6.79 -9.69
C ALA A 208 -8.81 -7.56 -8.41
N THR A 209 -9.79 -8.27 -7.83
CA THR A 209 -9.60 -9.06 -6.61
C THR A 209 -8.56 -10.18 -6.81
N VAL A 210 -8.68 -10.94 -7.90
CA VAL A 210 -7.74 -12.03 -8.19
C VAL A 210 -6.32 -11.50 -8.41
N LEU A 211 -6.16 -10.43 -9.20
CA LEU A 211 -4.85 -9.85 -9.47
C LEU A 211 -4.23 -9.21 -8.22
N SER A 212 -5.05 -8.53 -7.40
CA SER A 212 -4.59 -7.95 -6.13
C SER A 212 -4.21 -9.03 -5.12
N ALA A 213 -4.93 -10.15 -5.08
CA ALA A 213 -4.58 -11.30 -4.26
C ALA A 213 -3.24 -11.93 -4.71
N ALA A 214 -3.05 -12.14 -6.01
CA ALA A 214 -1.79 -12.63 -6.57
C ALA A 214 -0.62 -11.68 -6.23
N LEU A 215 -0.82 -10.36 -6.36
CA LEU A 215 0.18 -9.37 -5.98
C LEU A 215 0.48 -9.42 -4.48
N SER A 216 -0.55 -9.56 -3.64
CA SER A 216 -0.37 -9.66 -2.18
C SER A 216 0.46 -10.87 -1.78
N VAL A 217 0.25 -12.01 -2.44
CA VAL A 217 1.07 -13.21 -2.23
C VAL A 217 2.52 -12.95 -2.65
N THR A 218 2.76 -12.41 -3.84
CA THR A 218 4.11 -12.12 -4.34
C THR A 218 4.84 -11.14 -3.43
N THR A 219 4.18 -10.04 -3.06
CA THR A 219 4.73 -9.03 -2.14
C THR A 219 4.96 -9.61 -0.75
N GLY A 220 4.03 -10.44 -0.27
CA GLY A 220 4.13 -11.12 1.02
C GLY A 220 5.32 -12.08 1.11
N VAL A 221 5.59 -12.83 0.05
CA VAL A 221 6.78 -13.71 -0.02
C VAL A 221 8.07 -12.89 0.04
N VAL A 222 8.17 -11.81 -0.76
CA VAL A 222 9.34 -10.92 -0.71
C VAL A 222 9.48 -10.30 0.67
N GLY A 223 8.38 -9.83 1.27
CA GLY A 223 8.36 -9.26 2.61
C GLY A 223 8.78 -10.27 3.69
N ALA A 224 8.32 -11.50 3.59
CA ALA A 224 8.71 -12.57 4.53
C ALA A 224 10.21 -12.89 4.45
N VAL A 225 10.76 -12.98 3.25
CA VAL A 225 12.19 -13.21 3.04
C VAL A 225 13.03 -12.06 3.59
N THR A 226 12.70 -10.82 3.24
CA THR A 226 13.44 -9.64 3.72
C THR A 226 13.33 -9.46 5.23
N SER A 227 12.14 -9.64 5.81
CA SER A 227 11.95 -9.58 7.25
C SER A 227 12.68 -10.72 7.97
N GLY A 228 12.68 -11.92 7.41
CA GLY A 228 13.42 -13.06 7.94
C GLY A 228 14.92 -12.79 8.00
N LEU A 229 15.51 -12.23 6.93
CA LEU A 229 16.93 -11.87 6.88
C LEU A 229 17.26 -10.78 7.94
N VAL A 230 16.40 -9.78 8.07
CA VAL A 230 16.59 -8.71 9.08
C VAL A 230 16.50 -9.26 10.50
N LEU A 231 15.53 -10.15 10.77
CA LEU A 231 15.39 -10.78 12.09
C LEU A 231 16.59 -11.67 12.44
N LEU A 232 17.09 -12.45 11.47
CA LEU A 232 18.29 -13.28 11.67
C LEU A 232 19.52 -12.41 11.92
N GLY A 233 19.74 -11.39 11.10
CA GLY A 233 20.84 -10.44 11.27
C GLY A 233 20.77 -9.69 12.60
N GLY A 234 19.58 -9.24 12.98
CA GLY A 234 19.34 -8.57 14.26
C GLY A 234 19.64 -9.48 15.47
N ARG A 235 19.28 -10.77 15.39
CA ARG A 235 19.59 -11.72 16.44
C ARG A 235 21.10 -11.93 16.59
N VAL A 236 21.79 -12.18 15.50
CA VAL A 236 23.25 -12.34 15.51
C VAL A 236 23.94 -11.08 16.07
N MET A 237 23.49 -9.91 15.64
CA MET A 237 24.04 -8.63 16.12
C MET A 237 23.76 -8.43 17.61
N ALA A 238 22.56 -8.75 18.10
CA ALA A 238 22.23 -8.63 19.52
C ALA A 238 23.10 -9.57 20.40
N GLU A 239 23.26 -10.83 19.98
CA GLU A 239 24.11 -11.80 20.66
C GLU A 239 25.60 -11.36 20.63
N ALA A 240 26.10 -10.91 19.49
CA ALA A 240 27.45 -10.40 19.34
C ALA A 240 27.72 -9.14 20.17
N SER A 241 26.76 -8.23 20.24
CA SER A 241 26.87 -6.99 21.04
C SER A 241 27.04 -7.29 22.52
N VAL A 242 26.26 -8.23 23.07
CA VAL A 242 26.38 -8.64 24.47
C VAL A 242 27.76 -9.29 24.71
N TRP A 243 28.20 -10.15 23.82
CA TRP A 243 29.46 -10.87 23.98
C TRP A 243 30.71 -10.00 23.80
N ILE A 244 30.70 -9.10 22.79
CA ILE A 244 31.88 -8.27 22.45
C ILE A 244 31.96 -7.02 23.33
N MET A 245 30.83 -6.36 23.58
CA MET A 245 30.78 -5.09 24.30
C MET A 245 30.60 -5.28 25.82
N GLY A 246 30.30 -6.51 26.27
CA GLY A 246 30.10 -6.81 27.69
C GLY A 246 28.92 -6.05 28.30
N VAL A 247 27.94 -5.69 27.47
CA VAL A 247 26.76 -4.94 27.90
C VAL A 247 25.85 -5.86 28.73
N ASP A 248 25.55 -5.46 29.95
CA ASP A 248 24.67 -6.23 30.83
C ASP A 248 23.19 -5.99 30.50
N VAL A 249 22.82 -6.40 29.28
CA VAL A 249 21.45 -6.34 28.74
C VAL A 249 21.10 -7.68 28.14
N PRO A 250 19.92 -8.24 28.46
CA PRO A 250 19.47 -9.48 27.81
C PRO A 250 19.40 -9.29 26.29
N PRO A 251 19.94 -10.21 25.43
CA PRO A 251 19.86 -10.10 23.97
C PRO A 251 18.40 -9.94 23.47
N ALA A 252 17.45 -10.53 24.20
CA ALA A 252 16.02 -10.38 23.92
C ALA A 252 15.53 -8.93 24.01
N ALA A 253 16.08 -8.13 24.94
CA ALA A 253 15.72 -6.71 25.12
C ALA A 253 16.28 -5.87 23.95
N LEU A 254 17.52 -6.13 23.52
CA LEU A 254 18.09 -5.51 22.31
C LEU A 254 17.30 -5.85 21.06
N MET A 255 16.90 -7.11 20.91
CA MET A 255 16.04 -7.55 19.82
C MET A 255 14.66 -6.88 19.85
N ALA A 256 14.05 -6.74 21.02
CA ALA A 256 12.78 -6.04 21.16
C ALA A 256 12.91 -4.57 20.73
N GLY A 257 14.01 -3.90 21.11
CA GLY A 257 14.34 -2.55 20.64
C GLY A 257 14.48 -2.48 19.12
N LEU A 258 15.23 -3.40 18.50
CA LEU A 258 15.42 -3.48 17.04
C LEU A 258 14.12 -3.67 16.27
N ILE A 259 13.14 -4.39 16.84
CA ILE A 259 11.83 -4.63 16.22
C ILE A 259 10.84 -3.47 16.50
N GLY A 260 11.26 -2.44 17.25
CA GLY A 260 10.40 -1.32 17.65
C GLY A 260 9.36 -1.72 18.70
N ARG A 261 9.50 -2.87 19.34
CA ARG A 261 8.71 -3.22 20.52
C ARG A 261 9.27 -2.48 21.72
N GLY A 262 8.44 -1.72 22.39
CA GLY A 262 8.81 -1.09 23.67
C GLY A 262 9.38 -2.14 24.60
N VAL A 263 10.59 -1.93 25.10
CA VAL A 263 11.20 -2.80 26.10
C VAL A 263 10.53 -2.48 27.42
N TRP A 264 9.64 -3.34 27.87
CA TRP A 264 9.11 -3.29 29.23
C TRP A 264 10.18 -3.84 30.17
N ILE A 265 10.78 -2.94 30.94
CA ILE A 265 11.72 -3.31 31.99
C ILE A 265 10.91 -3.27 33.29
N ASP A 266 10.67 -4.43 33.89
CA ASP A 266 9.88 -4.55 35.13
C ASP A 266 10.44 -3.74 36.28
N ASN A 267 11.74 -3.48 36.26
CA ASN A 267 12.41 -2.66 37.26
C ASN A 267 13.48 -1.76 36.61
N PRO A 268 13.12 -0.55 36.10
CA PRO A 268 14.07 0.36 35.43
C PRO A 268 15.24 0.78 36.32
N SER A 269 15.05 0.78 37.63
CA SER A 269 16.10 1.16 38.62
C SER A 269 17.17 0.06 38.80
N ALA A 270 16.91 -1.15 38.37
CA ALA A 270 17.86 -2.27 38.44
C ALA A 270 18.80 -2.33 37.22
N VAL A 271 18.50 -1.56 36.15
CA VAL A 271 19.32 -1.52 34.92
C VAL A 271 20.24 -0.32 34.96
N PRO A 272 21.56 -0.49 34.77
CA PRO A 272 22.51 0.62 34.72
C PRO A 272 22.08 1.65 33.66
N ALA A 273 22.27 2.94 33.98
CA ALA A 273 21.89 4.05 33.07
C ALA A 273 22.57 3.94 31.69
N GLU A 274 23.80 3.41 31.66
CA GLU A 274 24.52 3.14 30.41
C GLU A 274 23.83 2.09 29.55
N SER A 275 23.31 1.03 30.16
CA SER A 275 22.58 -0.04 29.45
C SER A 275 21.27 0.45 28.83
N LEU A 276 20.60 1.44 29.46
CA LEU A 276 19.41 2.08 28.89
C LEU A 276 19.72 2.85 27.60
N GLN A 277 20.91 3.46 27.50
CA GLN A 277 21.33 4.18 26.29
C GLN A 277 21.47 3.21 25.10
N TYR A 278 22.01 2.00 25.32
CA TYR A 278 22.10 0.99 24.25
C TYR A 278 20.71 0.53 23.77
N ILE A 279 19.76 0.38 24.68
CA ILE A 279 18.38 0.00 24.32
C ILE A 279 17.73 1.11 23.46
N TRP A 280 17.89 2.39 23.84
CA TRP A 280 17.37 3.50 23.05
C TRP A 280 18.04 3.60 21.69
N SER A 281 19.34 3.42 21.62
CA SER A 281 20.10 3.41 20.37
C SER A 281 19.66 2.24 19.46
N ALA A 282 19.41 1.06 20.04
CA ALA A 282 18.89 -0.09 19.32
C ALA A 282 17.47 0.17 18.78
N THR A 283 16.63 0.89 19.52
CA THR A 283 15.27 1.24 19.06
C THR A 283 15.32 2.19 17.87
N ILE A 284 16.20 3.20 17.89
CA ILE A 284 16.36 4.14 16.77
C ILE A 284 16.94 3.42 15.54
N GLY A 285 18.02 2.66 15.74
CA GLY A 285 18.63 1.86 14.68
C GLY A 285 17.67 0.82 14.10
N GLY A 286 16.88 0.18 14.95
CA GLY A 286 15.85 -0.79 14.58
C GLY A 286 14.76 -0.19 13.70
N GLY A 287 14.32 1.04 13.99
CA GLY A 287 13.35 1.75 13.16
C GLY A 287 13.85 1.93 11.72
N VAL A 288 15.13 2.28 11.56
CA VAL A 288 15.77 2.42 10.24
C VAL A 288 15.90 1.07 9.54
N ILE A 289 16.38 0.03 10.24
CA ILE A 289 16.54 -1.32 9.67
C ILE A 289 15.20 -1.90 9.24
N PHE A 290 14.17 -1.73 10.06
CA PHE A 290 12.81 -2.17 9.71
C PHE A 290 12.27 -1.41 8.49
N ALA A 291 12.51 -0.10 8.42
CA ALA A 291 12.14 0.72 7.28
C ALA A 291 12.85 0.25 5.99
N VAL A 292 14.14 -0.08 6.06
CA VAL A 292 14.91 -0.64 4.93
C VAL A 292 14.34 -1.99 4.50
N ALA A 293 13.92 -2.85 5.43
CA ALA A 293 13.32 -4.13 5.12
C ALA A 293 12.02 -4.00 4.30
N LEU A 294 11.29 -2.90 4.44
CA LEU A 294 10.08 -2.62 3.68
C LEU A 294 10.32 -2.12 2.26
N VAL A 295 11.54 -1.73 1.91
CA VAL A 295 11.85 -1.16 0.57
C VAL A 295 11.56 -2.15 -0.54
N LEU A 296 12.10 -3.38 -0.43
CA LEU A 296 11.96 -4.38 -1.50
C LEU A 296 10.50 -4.83 -1.72
N PRO A 297 9.72 -5.20 -0.68
CA PRO A 297 8.33 -5.54 -0.90
C PRO A 297 7.51 -4.34 -1.41
N THR A 298 7.85 -3.11 -1.01
CA THR A 298 7.16 -1.92 -1.53
C THR A 298 7.46 -1.69 -3.01
N LEU A 299 8.70 -1.89 -3.48
CA LEU A 299 9.03 -1.82 -4.91
C LEU A 299 8.20 -2.80 -5.74
N VAL A 300 8.13 -4.06 -5.29
CA VAL A 300 7.32 -5.10 -5.96
C VAL A 300 5.83 -4.70 -5.94
N TYR A 301 5.34 -4.21 -4.82
CA TYR A 301 3.97 -3.74 -4.71
C TYR A 301 3.66 -2.58 -5.65
N LEU A 302 4.49 -1.51 -5.66
CA LEU A 302 4.29 -0.35 -6.52
C LEU A 302 4.31 -0.73 -8.00
N ARG A 303 5.23 -1.58 -8.41
CA ARG A 303 5.27 -2.09 -9.79
C ARG A 303 4.02 -2.89 -10.10
N GLY A 304 3.64 -3.82 -9.23
CA GLY A 304 2.47 -4.67 -9.41
C GLY A 304 1.16 -3.90 -9.51
N VAL A 305 0.92 -2.88 -8.68
CA VAL A 305 -0.31 -2.08 -8.77
C VAL A 305 -0.37 -1.26 -10.06
N CYS A 306 0.77 -0.80 -10.59
CA CYS A 306 0.83 -0.16 -11.90
C CYS A 306 0.45 -1.14 -13.00
N GLU A 307 0.98 -2.36 -12.99
CA GLU A 307 0.65 -3.40 -13.98
C GLU A 307 -0.82 -3.83 -13.91
N ILE A 308 -1.37 -3.99 -12.71
CA ILE A 308 -2.80 -4.30 -12.52
C ILE A 308 -3.66 -3.16 -13.07
N HIS A 309 -3.30 -1.90 -12.79
CA HIS A 309 -4.02 -0.74 -13.29
C HIS A 309 -4.07 -0.74 -14.82
N LEU A 310 -2.95 -1.02 -15.50
CA LEU A 310 -2.87 -1.10 -16.96
C LEU A 310 -3.62 -2.30 -17.52
N ALA A 311 -3.54 -3.48 -16.87
CA ALA A 311 -4.26 -4.68 -17.30
C ALA A 311 -5.79 -4.54 -17.22
N LEU A 312 -6.28 -3.71 -16.30
CA LEU A 312 -7.71 -3.45 -16.12
C LEU A 312 -8.24 -2.29 -16.97
N GLN A 313 -7.38 -1.61 -17.75
CA GLN A 313 -7.85 -0.58 -18.68
C GLN A 313 -8.70 -1.20 -19.79
N PRO A 314 -9.76 -0.51 -20.25
CA PRO A 314 -10.47 -0.92 -21.47
C PRO A 314 -9.45 -0.86 -22.61
N GLN A 315 -9.24 -1.99 -23.28
CA GLN A 315 -8.48 -1.97 -24.52
C GLN A 315 -9.23 -1.11 -25.52
N ALA A 316 -8.56 -0.10 -26.08
CA ALA A 316 -9.15 0.66 -27.17
C ALA A 316 -9.45 -0.32 -28.33
N PRO A 317 -10.66 -0.30 -28.91
CA PRO A 317 -10.95 -1.12 -30.06
C PRO A 317 -10.02 -0.67 -31.19
N GLY A 318 -9.02 -1.50 -31.54
CA GLY A 318 -8.16 -1.28 -32.70
C GLY A 318 -6.71 -0.83 -32.45
N ALA A 319 -6.09 -1.19 -31.28
CA ALA A 319 -4.64 -1.05 -31.12
C ALA A 319 -3.93 -2.36 -31.45
#